data_14cad1bb72a824e3b392608fe5459478
#
_entry.id   14cad1bb72a824e3b392608fe5459478
#
_cell.length_a   1.000
_cell.length_b   1.000
_cell.length_c   1.000
_cell.angle_alpha   90.00
_cell.angle_beta   90.00
_cell.angle_gamma   90.00
#
_symmetry.space_group_name_H-M   'P 1'
#
loop_
_entity.id
_entity.type
_entity.pdbx_description
1 polymer ?
#
loop_
_entity_poly.entity_id
_entity_poly.type
_entity_poly.pdbx_seq_one_letter_code
_entity_poly.pdbx_strand_id
1 'polypeptide(L)'
;MSRVLFIVGGGIAAYKASALIRLLRKEGHEVTPVLTEGGSHFVTPMSLAALAESPVYTSLWDLKDEAEMGHIQLSRAADLVLVCPATADLIARMAGGHANDLATTILLATDKPVVIAPAMNVRMWQHEATQANIATLRQRGVTVIEPDEGPMACGEFGPGRLPEPVEILAQILPGTGGGTSEAGGGVPQKLSGSAVGPLHHSASPSGPPSRSGEDLRGKHILVTAGPTHEPIDPVRVIANRSSGKQGFAIAAAAAQAGARVTLIAGPVSLPTPGGVARIDVETAQQMADAVENALPADVAILVAAVADWKVEASSSKLKKSDGPPALNFTPNPDILAILGQHPDRPRLLIGFAAETHEVVTNAEAKLRSKKADWIVANDVSGDVMGGSHNRIHLVTGNGVEDWPEAAKEEVARHLVDRIIQEIA
;
A
#
# COMPACT_ATOMS: atom_id res chain seq x y z
N MET A 1 -12.81 27.88 9.39
CA MET A 1 -13.54 26.62 9.63
C MET A 1 -14.53 26.48 8.48
N SER A 2 -14.40 25.46 7.64
CA SER A 2 -15.27 25.22 6.50
C SER A 2 -15.90 23.84 6.63
N ARG A 3 -17.10 23.66 6.11
CA ARG A 3 -17.79 22.38 6.07
C ARG A 3 -17.53 21.73 4.70
N VAL A 4 -16.80 20.63 4.70
CA VAL A 4 -16.39 19.89 3.51
C VAL A 4 -17.29 18.68 3.32
N LEU A 5 -18.04 18.62 2.23
CA LEU A 5 -18.72 17.42 1.79
C LEU A 5 -17.73 16.59 0.98
N PHE A 6 -17.31 15.45 1.54
CA PHE A 6 -16.18 14.66 1.06
C PHE A 6 -16.67 13.39 0.36
N ILE A 7 -16.72 13.39 -0.96
CA ILE A 7 -17.15 12.26 -1.77
C ILE A 7 -15.95 11.34 -2.04
N VAL A 8 -16.04 10.09 -1.58
CA VAL A 8 -15.00 9.07 -1.75
C VAL A 8 -15.38 8.16 -2.91
N GLY A 9 -14.66 8.29 -4.02
CA GLY A 9 -14.79 7.42 -5.18
C GLY A 9 -14.07 6.08 -5.03
N GLY A 10 -14.24 5.18 -5.99
CA GLY A 10 -13.61 3.87 -6.03
C GLY A 10 -12.12 3.93 -6.38
N GLY A 11 -11.50 2.74 -6.41
CA GLY A 11 -10.10 2.56 -6.75
C GLY A 11 -9.17 2.52 -5.55
N ILE A 12 -7.98 1.93 -5.78
CA ILE A 12 -7.01 1.70 -4.71
C ILE A 12 -6.62 2.97 -3.96
N ALA A 13 -6.60 4.13 -4.63
CA ALA A 13 -6.26 5.41 -4.02
C ALA A 13 -7.24 5.90 -2.93
N ALA A 14 -8.43 5.25 -2.79
CA ALA A 14 -9.41 5.60 -1.77
C ALA A 14 -8.86 5.45 -0.32
N TYR A 15 -7.83 4.64 -0.09
CA TYR A 15 -7.19 4.56 1.23
C TYR A 15 -6.62 5.91 1.72
N LYS A 16 -6.20 6.79 0.79
CA LYS A 16 -5.70 8.13 1.12
C LYS A 16 -6.80 9.07 1.65
N ALA A 17 -8.08 8.76 1.36
CA ALA A 17 -9.21 9.55 1.87
C ALA A 17 -9.20 9.62 3.41
N SER A 18 -8.88 8.51 4.08
CA SER A 18 -8.77 8.45 5.55
C SER A 18 -7.73 9.43 6.10
N ALA A 19 -6.56 9.51 5.47
CA ALA A 19 -5.51 10.43 5.87
C ALA A 19 -5.91 11.89 5.60
N LEU A 20 -6.56 12.17 4.46
CA LEU A 20 -7.02 13.50 4.11
C LEU A 20 -8.14 13.99 5.04
N ILE A 21 -9.08 13.15 5.43
CA ILE A 21 -10.11 13.47 6.43
C ILE A 21 -9.45 13.87 7.76
N ARG A 22 -8.46 13.11 8.24
CA ARG A 22 -7.73 13.46 9.47
C ARG A 22 -7.02 14.79 9.38
N LEU A 23 -6.41 15.11 8.23
CA LEU A 23 -5.75 16.39 8.01
C LEU A 23 -6.75 17.55 8.01
N LEU A 24 -7.88 17.42 7.29
CA LEU A 24 -8.96 18.41 7.29
C LEU A 24 -9.48 18.68 8.69
N ARG A 25 -9.74 17.62 9.46
CA ARG A 25 -10.20 17.74 10.87
C ARG A 25 -9.15 18.41 11.75
N LYS A 26 -7.86 18.08 11.59
CA LYS A 26 -6.76 18.70 12.33
C LYS A 26 -6.66 20.22 12.06
N GLU A 27 -6.93 20.65 10.84
CA GLU A 27 -6.98 22.06 10.46
C GLU A 27 -8.31 22.75 10.84
N GLY A 28 -9.17 22.06 11.59
CA GLY A 28 -10.41 22.60 12.14
C GLY A 28 -11.59 22.65 11.18
N HIS A 29 -11.57 21.85 10.09
CA HIS A 29 -12.70 21.72 9.18
C HIS A 29 -13.67 20.64 9.62
N GLU A 30 -14.95 20.83 9.38
CA GLU A 30 -15.96 19.79 9.49
C GLU A 30 -15.99 18.97 8.20
N VAL A 31 -16.03 17.63 8.33
CA VAL A 31 -16.05 16.74 7.17
C VAL A 31 -17.26 15.83 7.23
N THR A 32 -18.08 15.86 6.20
CA THR A 32 -19.21 14.94 6.02
C THR A 32 -18.91 14.00 4.86
N PRO A 33 -18.60 12.70 5.14
CA PRO A 33 -18.26 11.77 4.08
C PRO A 33 -19.49 11.24 3.32
N VAL A 34 -19.37 11.18 1.99
CA VAL A 34 -20.27 10.45 1.10
C VAL A 34 -19.45 9.34 0.43
N LEU A 35 -19.78 8.09 0.67
CA LEU A 35 -19.04 6.95 0.14
C LEU A 35 -19.81 6.32 -1.02
N THR A 36 -19.19 6.31 -2.21
CA THR A 36 -19.75 5.64 -3.38
C THR A 36 -19.72 4.12 -3.22
N GLU A 37 -20.55 3.40 -3.97
CA GLU A 37 -20.53 1.94 -4.02
C GLU A 37 -19.10 1.45 -4.39
N GLY A 38 -18.50 2.01 -5.43
CA GLY A 38 -17.11 1.70 -5.80
C GLY A 38 -16.10 1.99 -4.70
N GLY A 39 -16.30 3.04 -3.90
CA GLY A 39 -15.45 3.39 -2.75
C GLY A 39 -15.54 2.38 -1.61
N SER A 40 -16.73 1.80 -1.39
CA SER A 40 -16.99 0.83 -0.30
C SER A 40 -16.20 -0.47 -0.44
N HIS A 41 -15.68 -0.79 -1.61
CA HIS A 41 -14.78 -1.92 -1.83
C HIS A 41 -13.36 -1.67 -1.32
N PHE A 42 -12.98 -0.42 -1.02
CA PHE A 42 -11.61 -0.05 -0.63
C PHE A 42 -11.54 0.54 0.77
N VAL A 43 -12.59 1.21 1.24
CA VAL A 43 -12.70 1.77 2.59
C VAL A 43 -14.09 1.48 3.16
N THR A 44 -14.21 1.42 4.49
CA THR A 44 -15.49 1.12 5.13
C THR A 44 -16.20 2.39 5.60
N PRO A 45 -17.55 2.44 5.60
CA PRO A 45 -18.28 3.56 6.19
C PRO A 45 -17.88 3.80 7.64
N MET A 46 -17.66 2.73 8.42
CA MET A 46 -17.28 2.82 9.84
C MET A 46 -15.93 3.55 10.02
N SER A 47 -14.91 3.25 9.17
CA SER A 47 -13.61 3.92 9.26
C SER A 47 -13.72 5.40 8.94
N LEU A 48 -14.50 5.76 7.92
CA LEU A 48 -14.71 7.16 7.56
C LEU A 48 -15.50 7.92 8.62
N ALA A 49 -16.56 7.31 9.18
CA ALA A 49 -17.36 7.91 10.25
C ALA A 49 -16.52 8.22 11.49
N ALA A 50 -15.69 7.27 11.93
CA ALA A 50 -14.80 7.44 13.07
C ALA A 50 -13.78 8.57 12.88
N LEU A 51 -13.22 8.72 11.67
CA LEU A 51 -12.23 9.75 11.36
C LEU A 51 -12.85 11.13 11.14
N ALA A 52 -14.04 11.18 10.54
CA ALA A 52 -14.75 12.43 10.29
C ALA A 52 -15.52 12.93 11.52
N GLU A 53 -15.75 12.06 12.53
CA GLU A 53 -16.67 12.30 13.65
C GLU A 53 -18.05 12.72 13.16
N SER A 54 -18.51 12.11 12.06
CA SER A 54 -19.75 12.46 11.34
C SER A 54 -20.33 11.21 10.70
N PRO A 55 -21.67 11.13 10.50
CA PRO A 55 -22.28 10.07 9.73
C PRO A 55 -21.70 9.98 8.31
N VAL A 56 -21.68 8.77 7.75
CA VAL A 56 -21.29 8.50 6.36
C VAL A 56 -22.52 8.16 5.55
N TYR A 57 -22.74 8.89 4.47
CA TYR A 57 -23.87 8.67 3.59
C TYR A 57 -23.46 7.79 2.41
N THR A 58 -24.23 6.73 2.15
CA THR A 58 -23.88 5.72 1.14
C THR A 58 -24.95 5.49 0.09
N SER A 59 -26.20 5.83 0.39
CA SER A 59 -27.33 5.52 -0.47
C SER A 59 -28.24 6.74 -0.68
N LEU A 60 -28.73 6.91 -1.91
CA LEU A 60 -29.77 7.90 -2.23
C LEU A 60 -31.13 7.50 -1.66
N TRP A 61 -31.32 6.22 -1.34
CA TRP A 61 -32.61 5.64 -0.99
C TRP A 61 -32.72 5.25 0.48
N ASP A 62 -31.85 5.76 1.34
CA ASP A 62 -31.99 5.57 2.78
C ASP A 62 -33.07 6.52 3.32
N LEU A 63 -34.21 5.97 3.71
CA LEU A 63 -35.38 6.73 4.20
C LEU A 63 -35.07 7.59 5.43
N LYS A 64 -34.13 7.14 6.27
CA LYS A 64 -33.72 7.89 7.45
C LYS A 64 -32.89 9.11 7.07
N ASP A 65 -31.92 8.91 6.20
CA ASP A 65 -31.04 9.98 5.71
C ASP A 65 -31.83 10.99 4.86
N GLU A 66 -32.77 10.53 4.04
CA GLU A 66 -33.61 11.39 3.20
C GLU A 66 -34.59 12.22 4.04
N ALA A 67 -35.11 11.69 5.14
CA ALA A 67 -35.99 12.42 6.05
C ALA A 67 -35.25 13.45 6.91
N GLU A 68 -34.01 13.16 7.33
CA GLU A 68 -33.23 14.02 8.22
C GLU A 68 -32.35 15.01 7.44
N MET A 69 -31.74 14.61 6.33
CA MET A 69 -30.70 15.37 5.63
C MET A 69 -30.63 15.11 4.13
N GLY A 70 -31.70 14.95 3.42
CA GLY A 70 -31.72 14.63 2.00
C GLY A 70 -30.59 15.25 1.16
N HIS A 71 -30.28 14.68 0.02
CA HIS A 71 -29.14 15.07 -0.85
C HIS A 71 -29.04 16.59 -1.12
N ILE A 72 -30.18 17.30 -1.15
CA ILE A 72 -30.21 18.76 -1.29
C ILE A 72 -29.69 19.45 -0.04
N GLN A 73 -30.02 18.94 1.16
CA GLN A 73 -29.55 19.53 2.42
C GLN A 73 -28.06 19.26 2.65
N LEU A 74 -27.56 18.07 2.28
CA LEU A 74 -26.13 17.75 2.32
C LEU A 74 -25.33 18.74 1.45
N SER A 75 -25.79 19.00 0.23
CA SER A 75 -25.17 19.99 -0.65
C SER A 75 -25.20 21.38 -0.07
N ARG A 76 -26.35 21.85 0.43
CA ARG A 76 -26.53 23.20 1.00
C ARG A 76 -25.78 23.42 2.29
N ALA A 77 -25.62 22.38 3.11
CA ALA A 77 -24.89 22.46 4.38
C ALA A 77 -23.37 22.58 4.17
N ALA A 78 -22.85 22.22 3.02
CA ALA A 78 -21.43 22.29 2.72
C ALA A 78 -21.01 23.70 2.27
N ASP A 79 -19.73 24.02 2.46
CA ASP A 79 -19.08 25.20 1.90
C ASP A 79 -18.19 24.81 0.70
N LEU A 80 -17.82 23.55 0.62
CA LEU A 80 -17.00 22.94 -0.44
C LEU A 80 -17.41 21.48 -0.65
N VAL A 81 -17.46 21.04 -1.91
CA VAL A 81 -17.58 19.63 -2.28
C VAL A 81 -16.24 19.13 -2.81
N LEU A 82 -15.63 18.14 -2.13
CA LEU A 82 -14.37 17.52 -2.52
C LEU A 82 -14.61 16.07 -2.97
N VAL A 83 -14.19 15.73 -4.19
CA VAL A 83 -14.23 14.36 -4.71
C VAL A 83 -12.81 13.77 -4.72
N CYS A 84 -12.52 12.85 -3.85
CA CYS A 84 -11.19 12.28 -3.71
C CYS A 84 -11.22 10.82 -3.20
N PRO A 85 -10.74 9.84 -3.99
CA PRO A 85 -10.32 9.98 -5.38
C PRO A 85 -11.51 10.15 -6.35
N ALA A 86 -11.30 10.86 -7.46
CA ALA A 86 -12.23 10.93 -8.56
C ALA A 86 -11.82 9.92 -9.65
N THR A 87 -12.62 8.86 -9.83
CA THR A 87 -12.39 7.85 -10.87
C THR A 87 -12.78 8.34 -12.26
N ALA A 88 -12.26 7.71 -13.31
CA ALA A 88 -12.65 8.02 -14.68
C ALA A 88 -14.18 7.89 -14.91
N ASP A 89 -14.82 6.88 -14.30
CA ASP A 89 -16.26 6.68 -14.37
C ASP A 89 -17.00 7.83 -13.68
N LEU A 90 -16.60 8.22 -12.46
CA LEU A 90 -17.26 9.32 -11.75
C LEU A 90 -17.09 10.65 -12.50
N ILE A 91 -15.92 10.92 -13.06
CA ILE A 91 -15.63 12.09 -13.90
C ILE A 91 -16.54 12.09 -15.15
N ALA A 92 -16.68 10.94 -15.81
CA ALA A 92 -17.56 10.81 -16.97
C ALA A 92 -19.02 11.05 -16.62
N ARG A 93 -19.49 10.53 -15.50
CA ARG A 93 -20.87 10.78 -15.01
C ARG A 93 -21.09 12.24 -14.65
N MET A 94 -20.14 12.90 -14.01
CA MET A 94 -20.19 14.34 -13.72
C MET A 94 -20.28 15.16 -15.01
N ALA A 95 -19.42 14.85 -15.99
CA ALA A 95 -19.42 15.55 -17.28
C ALA A 95 -20.71 15.31 -18.08
N GLY A 96 -21.29 14.11 -17.97
CA GLY A 96 -22.56 13.73 -18.59
C GLY A 96 -23.81 14.22 -17.87
N GLY A 97 -23.69 14.76 -16.65
CA GLY A 97 -24.83 15.22 -15.84
C GLY A 97 -25.70 14.07 -15.32
N HIS A 98 -25.11 12.93 -14.99
CA HIS A 98 -25.84 11.80 -14.40
C HIS A 98 -26.21 12.08 -12.93
N ALA A 99 -27.33 11.54 -12.48
CA ALA A 99 -27.85 11.66 -11.10
C ALA A 99 -28.55 10.36 -10.69
N ASN A 100 -27.86 9.23 -10.81
CA ASN A 100 -28.43 7.91 -10.55
C ASN A 100 -27.93 7.27 -9.23
N ASP A 101 -27.04 7.94 -8.53
CA ASP A 101 -26.58 7.61 -7.18
C ASP A 101 -26.47 8.88 -6.32
N LEU A 102 -26.21 8.71 -5.01
CA LEU A 102 -26.13 9.83 -4.08
C LEU A 102 -25.05 10.83 -4.47
N ALA A 103 -23.85 10.35 -4.81
CA ALA A 103 -22.71 11.21 -5.15
C ALA A 103 -22.98 12.06 -6.39
N THR A 104 -23.46 11.45 -7.47
CA THR A 104 -23.76 12.14 -8.73
C THR A 104 -24.96 13.07 -8.59
N THR A 105 -25.95 12.71 -7.78
CA THR A 105 -27.11 13.56 -7.49
C THR A 105 -26.70 14.82 -6.72
N ILE A 106 -25.86 14.68 -5.68
CA ILE A 106 -25.30 15.82 -4.94
C ILE A 106 -24.48 16.72 -5.87
N LEU A 107 -23.61 16.15 -6.70
CA LEU A 107 -22.74 16.90 -7.61
C LEU A 107 -23.52 17.66 -8.68
N LEU A 108 -24.67 17.15 -9.11
CA LEU A 108 -25.55 17.86 -10.04
C LEU A 108 -26.40 18.95 -9.35
N ALA A 109 -26.76 18.74 -8.07
CA ALA A 109 -27.64 19.63 -7.30
C ALA A 109 -26.88 20.76 -6.56
N THR A 110 -25.53 20.73 -6.52
CA THR A 110 -24.74 21.67 -5.73
C THR A 110 -24.55 23.02 -6.43
N ASP A 111 -24.61 24.09 -5.64
CA ASP A 111 -24.19 25.43 -6.00
C ASP A 111 -22.84 25.81 -5.37
N LYS A 112 -22.18 24.88 -4.69
CA LYS A 112 -20.93 25.08 -4.00
C LYS A 112 -19.72 24.82 -4.91
N PRO A 113 -18.56 25.41 -4.59
CA PRO A 113 -17.32 25.04 -5.27
C PRO A 113 -17.10 23.54 -5.23
N VAL A 114 -16.76 22.95 -6.37
CA VAL A 114 -16.42 21.53 -6.50
C VAL A 114 -14.96 21.39 -6.86
N VAL A 115 -14.25 20.59 -6.07
CA VAL A 115 -12.86 20.23 -6.33
C VAL A 115 -12.78 18.71 -6.52
N ILE A 116 -12.09 18.27 -7.56
CA ILE A 116 -11.86 16.85 -7.81
C ILE A 116 -10.37 16.54 -7.81
N ALA A 117 -9.99 15.42 -7.21
CA ALA A 117 -8.64 14.86 -7.24
C ALA A 117 -8.68 13.52 -8.03
N PRO A 118 -8.37 13.52 -9.33
CA PRO A 118 -8.41 12.33 -10.17
C PRO A 118 -7.37 11.29 -9.73
N ALA A 119 -7.77 10.00 -9.83
CA ALA A 119 -6.86 8.88 -9.66
C ALA A 119 -7.29 7.72 -10.56
N MET A 120 -6.40 7.34 -11.48
CA MET A 120 -6.62 6.26 -12.43
C MET A 120 -5.31 5.81 -13.07
N ASN A 121 -5.35 4.73 -13.83
CA ASN A 121 -4.22 4.29 -14.66
C ASN A 121 -3.79 5.37 -15.67
N VAL A 122 -2.51 5.40 -16.05
CA VAL A 122 -1.92 6.37 -17.00
C VAL A 122 -2.70 6.42 -18.30
N ARG A 123 -3.00 5.26 -18.89
CA ARG A 123 -3.73 5.20 -20.17
C ARG A 123 -5.16 5.70 -20.05
N MET A 124 -5.81 5.44 -18.90
CA MET A 124 -7.14 5.98 -18.62
C MET A 124 -7.09 7.50 -18.47
N TRP A 125 -6.06 8.03 -17.80
CA TRP A 125 -5.89 9.48 -17.66
C TRP A 125 -5.63 10.15 -19.01
N GLN A 126 -4.73 9.60 -19.82
CA GLN A 126 -4.37 10.13 -21.13
C GLN A 126 -5.42 9.86 -22.22
N HIS A 127 -6.44 9.05 -21.94
CA HIS A 127 -7.48 8.73 -22.90
C HIS A 127 -8.26 9.98 -23.31
N GLU A 128 -8.50 10.15 -24.61
CA GLU A 128 -9.19 11.33 -25.17
C GLU A 128 -10.54 11.60 -24.48
N ALA A 129 -11.33 10.56 -24.20
CA ALA A 129 -12.61 10.70 -23.50
C ALA A 129 -12.43 11.25 -22.07
N THR A 130 -11.41 10.82 -21.34
CA THR A 130 -11.13 11.34 -20.00
C THR A 130 -10.70 12.80 -20.08
N GLN A 131 -9.81 13.15 -20.99
CA GLN A 131 -9.35 14.52 -21.17
C GLN A 131 -10.49 15.45 -21.64
N ALA A 132 -11.38 14.99 -22.51
CA ALA A 132 -12.57 15.73 -22.92
C ALA A 132 -13.51 15.96 -21.73
N ASN A 133 -13.74 14.96 -20.88
CA ASN A 133 -14.56 15.09 -19.68
C ASN A 133 -13.94 16.09 -18.67
N ILE A 134 -12.63 16.04 -18.45
CA ILE A 134 -11.89 16.98 -17.61
C ILE A 134 -12.02 18.41 -18.15
N ALA A 135 -11.84 18.62 -19.45
CA ALA A 135 -12.00 19.91 -20.09
C ALA A 135 -13.44 20.46 -19.90
N THR A 136 -14.44 19.60 -20.05
CA THR A 136 -15.84 19.94 -19.82
C THR A 136 -16.10 20.38 -18.38
N LEU A 137 -15.56 19.65 -17.40
CA LEU A 137 -15.72 19.97 -15.99
C LEU A 137 -15.03 21.29 -15.63
N ARG A 138 -13.83 21.55 -16.15
CA ARG A 138 -13.13 22.82 -15.98
C ARG A 138 -13.92 24.01 -16.55
N GLN A 139 -14.49 23.85 -17.75
CA GLN A 139 -15.37 24.87 -18.35
C GLN A 139 -16.61 25.16 -17.52
N ARG A 140 -17.08 24.18 -16.73
CA ARG A 140 -18.23 24.33 -15.81
C ARG A 140 -17.81 24.83 -14.42
N GLY A 141 -16.56 25.23 -14.21
CA GLY A 141 -16.06 25.79 -12.96
C GLY A 141 -15.62 24.77 -11.92
N VAL A 142 -15.48 23.48 -12.27
CA VAL A 142 -14.92 22.47 -11.38
C VAL A 142 -13.41 22.64 -11.33
N THR A 143 -12.85 22.75 -10.12
CA THR A 143 -11.40 22.76 -9.91
C THR A 143 -10.87 21.32 -9.98
N VAL A 144 -9.89 21.10 -10.82
CA VAL A 144 -9.26 19.78 -11.00
C VAL A 144 -7.84 19.84 -10.48
N ILE A 145 -7.56 19.09 -9.44
CA ILE A 145 -6.21 18.86 -8.94
C ILE A 145 -5.52 17.90 -9.91
N GLU A 146 -4.40 18.33 -10.50
CA GLU A 146 -3.68 17.46 -11.43
C GLU A 146 -3.16 16.21 -10.69
N PRO A 147 -3.31 15.02 -11.28
CA PRO A 147 -2.71 13.84 -10.70
C PRO A 147 -1.19 13.87 -10.83
N ASP A 148 -0.50 13.32 -9.84
CA ASP A 148 0.95 13.18 -9.85
C ASP A 148 1.42 12.23 -10.95
N GLU A 149 2.65 12.45 -11.38
CA GLU A 149 3.38 11.53 -12.24
C GLU A 149 4.20 10.56 -11.38
N GLY A 150 4.16 9.28 -11.72
CA GLY A 150 4.94 8.28 -10.99
C GLY A 150 4.61 6.85 -11.37
N PRO A 151 5.27 5.89 -10.69
CA PRO A 151 4.98 4.47 -10.89
C PRO A 151 3.60 4.13 -10.34
N MET A 152 2.86 3.32 -11.09
CA MET A 152 1.54 2.83 -10.72
C MET A 152 1.55 1.37 -10.31
N ALA A 153 0.51 0.94 -9.59
CA ALA A 153 0.33 -0.44 -9.15
C ALA A 153 0.30 -1.45 -10.32
N CYS A 154 -0.03 -1.00 -11.53
CA CYS A 154 -0.01 -1.82 -12.75
C CYS A 154 1.37 -1.89 -13.44
N GLY A 155 2.43 -1.29 -12.87
CA GLY A 155 3.78 -1.27 -13.43
C GLY A 155 3.99 -0.22 -14.52
N GLU A 156 2.99 0.59 -14.85
CA GLU A 156 3.14 1.73 -15.75
C GLU A 156 3.68 2.97 -15.01
N PHE A 157 4.40 3.84 -15.72
CA PHE A 157 4.89 5.12 -15.20
C PHE A 157 4.25 6.27 -15.98
N GLY A 158 3.77 7.29 -15.26
CA GLY A 158 3.21 8.50 -15.85
C GLY A 158 2.15 9.16 -14.96
N PRO A 159 1.40 10.14 -15.50
CA PRO A 159 0.36 10.86 -14.77
C PRO A 159 -0.87 9.98 -14.52
N GLY A 160 -1.53 10.20 -13.36
CA GLY A 160 -2.75 9.50 -12.96
C GLY A 160 -2.75 9.06 -11.49
N ARG A 161 -1.65 9.26 -10.79
CA ARG A 161 -1.52 8.96 -9.37
C ARG A 161 -2.18 10.06 -8.53
N LEU A 162 -2.94 9.65 -7.49
CA LEU A 162 -3.50 10.61 -6.55
C LEU A 162 -2.37 11.32 -5.79
N PRO A 163 -2.33 12.67 -5.79
CA PRO A 163 -1.37 13.43 -4.99
C PRO A 163 -1.42 13.07 -3.51
N GLU A 164 -0.39 13.41 -2.77
CA GLU A 164 -0.38 13.14 -1.34
C GLU A 164 -1.42 14.00 -0.60
N PRO A 165 -2.03 13.49 0.47
CA PRO A 165 -3.10 14.20 1.19
C PRO A 165 -2.74 15.61 1.63
N VAL A 166 -1.46 15.86 1.96
CA VAL A 166 -0.97 17.19 2.34
C VAL A 166 -0.99 18.16 1.14
N GLU A 167 -0.66 17.69 -0.05
CA GLU A 167 -0.65 18.49 -1.27
C GLU A 167 -2.07 18.82 -1.73
N ILE A 168 -2.99 17.85 -1.61
CA ILE A 168 -4.42 18.09 -1.85
C ILE A 168 -4.95 19.14 -0.88
N LEU A 169 -4.64 19.00 0.42
CA LEU A 169 -5.06 19.97 1.44
C LEU A 169 -4.58 21.39 1.12
N ALA A 170 -3.33 21.54 0.72
CA ALA A 170 -2.75 22.85 0.37
C ALA A 170 -3.46 23.54 -0.82
N GLN A 171 -4.03 22.76 -1.75
CA GLN A 171 -4.73 23.28 -2.92
C GLN A 171 -6.20 23.63 -2.66
N ILE A 172 -6.83 23.06 -1.62
CA ILE A 172 -8.24 23.32 -1.30
C ILE A 172 -8.46 24.42 -0.27
N LEU A 173 -7.39 24.86 0.44
CA LEU A 173 -7.44 25.93 1.44
C LEU A 173 -6.83 27.21 0.88
N PRO A 174 -7.60 28.24 0.57
CA PRO A 174 -7.02 29.56 0.24
C PRO A 174 -6.48 30.22 1.50
N GLY A 175 -5.15 30.20 1.71
CA GLY A 175 -4.59 30.99 2.81
C GLY A 175 -3.17 30.72 3.28
N THR A 176 -2.39 29.79 2.70
CA THR A 176 -0.98 29.59 3.08
C THR A 176 -0.04 29.43 1.89
N GLY A 177 -0.03 30.40 0.99
CA GLY A 177 0.95 30.40 -0.10
C GLY A 177 0.53 31.34 -1.21
N GLY A 178 1.05 32.55 -1.18
CA GLY A 178 0.79 33.55 -2.21
C GLY A 178 1.38 33.19 -3.56
N GLY A 179 0.72 33.68 -4.59
CA GLY A 179 1.28 33.68 -5.94
C GLY A 179 0.21 33.68 -7.02
N THR A 180 -0.46 34.79 -7.21
CA THR A 180 -1.17 35.13 -8.44
C THR A 180 -0.22 35.08 -9.64
N SER A 181 -0.57 34.44 -10.71
CA SER A 181 -0.05 34.80 -12.02
C SER A 181 -1.19 34.99 -13.00
N GLU A 182 -1.41 36.25 -13.32
CA GLU A 182 -2.17 36.71 -14.47
C GLU A 182 -1.56 36.21 -15.79
N ALA A 183 -2.42 35.96 -16.72
CA ALA A 183 -2.08 35.65 -18.11
C ALA A 183 -1.46 36.87 -18.79
N GLY A 184 -0.36 36.69 -19.52
CA GLY A 184 0.21 37.69 -20.40
C GLY A 184 1.34 37.10 -21.25
N GLY A 185 1.06 36.92 -22.52
CA GLY A 185 2.02 36.39 -23.48
C GLY A 185 3.18 37.30 -23.79
N GLY A 186 4.32 36.74 -24.25
CA GLY A 186 5.45 37.47 -24.78
C GLY A 186 6.69 36.61 -24.93
N VAL A 187 7.08 36.39 -26.17
CA VAL A 187 8.23 35.59 -26.65
C VAL A 187 9.57 36.28 -26.34
N PRO A 188 10.72 35.62 -26.55
CA PRO A 188 11.92 35.69 -25.66
C PRO A 188 12.97 36.71 -26.07
N GLN A 189 13.78 37.14 -25.14
CA GLN A 189 15.10 37.73 -25.48
C GLN A 189 16.21 37.19 -24.59
N LYS A 190 17.21 36.61 -25.27
CA LYS A 190 18.54 36.30 -24.73
C LYS A 190 19.22 37.57 -24.28
N LEU A 191 19.93 37.55 -23.18
CA LEU A 191 21.22 38.21 -23.05
C LEU A 191 22.06 37.56 -21.92
N SER A 192 23.30 37.47 -22.29
CA SER A 192 24.47 36.89 -21.64
C SER A 192 24.98 37.70 -20.43
N GLY A 193 25.67 37.00 -19.52
CA GLY A 193 26.88 37.59 -18.96
C GLY A 193 27.12 37.52 -17.46
N SER A 194 28.15 36.75 -17.10
CA SER A 194 29.18 37.00 -16.07
C SER A 194 28.87 36.81 -14.57
N ALA A 195 29.34 35.74 -14.06
CA ALA A 195 30.45 35.51 -13.10
C ALA A 195 30.44 36.30 -11.77
N VAL A 196 30.60 35.59 -10.69
CA VAL A 196 31.54 35.65 -9.58
C VAL A 196 30.97 35.05 -8.28
N GLY A 197 31.38 33.93 -7.90
CA GLY A 197 32.06 33.30 -6.82
C GLY A 197 31.47 33.36 -5.38
N PRO A 198 32.07 32.55 -4.49
CA PRO A 198 31.30 31.55 -3.74
C PRO A 198 31.13 31.90 -2.26
N LEU A 199 30.14 31.35 -1.57
CA LEU A 199 30.22 31.16 -0.12
C LEU A 199 29.46 29.88 0.34
N HIS A 200 30.13 29.19 1.19
CA HIS A 200 29.98 27.91 1.82
C HIS A 200 28.72 27.68 2.68
N HIS A 201 28.47 26.39 2.83
CA HIS A 201 27.77 25.62 3.88
C HIS A 201 26.31 25.35 3.61
N SER A 202 25.85 24.10 3.64
CA SER A 202 26.22 22.93 4.42
C SER A 202 25.71 21.65 3.73
N ALA A 203 26.44 20.58 3.94
CA ALA A 203 26.17 19.26 3.39
C ALA A 203 24.83 18.67 3.87
N SER A 204 23.96 18.36 2.92
CA SER A 204 22.98 17.29 3.10
C SER A 204 23.69 15.97 2.86
N PRO A 205 23.42 14.90 3.64
CA PRO A 205 24.00 13.60 3.35
C PRO A 205 23.41 13.11 2.01
N SER A 206 24.25 13.17 0.99
CA SER A 206 23.99 12.49 -0.28
C SER A 206 23.89 11.01 0.00
N GLY A 207 22.71 10.44 -0.25
CA GLY A 207 22.56 9.00 -0.40
C GLY A 207 23.54 8.48 -1.46
N PRO A 208 24.03 7.25 -1.34
CA PRO A 208 24.99 6.70 -2.29
C PRO A 208 24.38 6.76 -3.70
N PRO A 209 25.21 7.01 -4.73
CA PRO A 209 24.75 7.03 -6.11
C PRO A 209 24.13 5.67 -6.46
N SER A 210 23.00 5.69 -7.15
CA SER A 210 22.37 4.50 -7.72
C SER A 210 23.38 3.74 -8.56
N ARG A 211 23.91 2.63 -8.05
CA ARG A 211 24.71 1.70 -8.85
C ARG A 211 23.77 1.05 -9.86
N SER A 212 24.14 1.05 -11.11
CA SER A 212 23.45 0.35 -12.19
C SER A 212 23.39 -1.14 -11.83
N GLY A 213 22.17 -1.64 -11.56
CA GLY A 213 21.92 -2.94 -11.00
C GLY A 213 22.39 -4.08 -11.89
N GLU A 214 23.19 -4.95 -11.29
CA GLU A 214 23.43 -6.36 -11.68
C GLU A 214 24.48 -7.01 -10.76
N ASP A 215 24.46 -6.65 -9.48
CA ASP A 215 25.46 -7.12 -8.51
C ASP A 215 25.15 -8.54 -7.95
N LEU A 216 23.95 -9.11 -8.28
CA LEU A 216 23.55 -10.47 -7.89
C LEU A 216 23.54 -11.47 -9.05
N ARG A 217 24.22 -11.17 -10.14
CA ARG A 217 24.32 -12.07 -11.29
C ARG A 217 24.90 -13.42 -10.91
N GLY A 218 24.22 -14.49 -11.34
CA GLY A 218 24.61 -15.87 -11.07
C GLY A 218 24.30 -16.35 -9.63
N LYS A 219 23.78 -15.50 -8.78
CA LYS A 219 23.33 -15.88 -7.43
C LYS A 219 21.89 -16.39 -7.45
N HIS A 220 21.61 -17.41 -6.66
CA HIS A 220 20.27 -17.92 -6.44
C HIS A 220 19.73 -17.42 -5.11
N ILE A 221 18.64 -16.68 -5.16
CA ILE A 221 17.92 -16.17 -3.99
C ILE A 221 16.59 -16.88 -3.86
N LEU A 222 16.37 -17.50 -2.71
CA LEU A 222 15.14 -18.15 -2.32
C LEU A 222 14.35 -17.21 -1.40
N VAL A 223 13.10 -16.94 -1.72
CA VAL A 223 12.22 -16.08 -0.90
C VAL A 223 10.93 -16.84 -0.58
N THR A 224 10.51 -16.86 0.69
CA THR A 224 9.16 -17.29 1.06
C THR A 224 8.26 -16.08 1.34
N ALA A 225 6.98 -16.12 0.96
CA ALA A 225 6.04 -15.00 1.14
C ALA A 225 4.60 -15.48 1.38
N GLY A 226 3.79 -14.60 1.93
CA GLY A 226 2.37 -14.87 2.19
C GLY A 226 2.11 -15.67 3.46
N PRO A 227 0.84 -15.97 3.76
CA PRO A 227 0.46 -16.85 4.86
C PRO A 227 0.55 -18.33 4.44
N THR A 228 0.48 -19.25 5.39
CA THR A 228 0.05 -20.64 5.13
C THR A 228 -1.38 -20.83 5.61
N HIS A 229 -2.11 -21.72 4.94
CA HIS A 229 -3.47 -22.12 5.29
C HIS A 229 -3.46 -23.57 5.76
N GLU A 230 -3.72 -23.79 7.04
CA GLU A 230 -3.79 -25.15 7.61
C GLU A 230 -5.26 -25.58 7.65
N PRO A 231 -5.68 -26.57 6.86
CA PRO A 231 -7.08 -26.92 6.76
C PRO A 231 -7.61 -27.55 8.06
N ILE A 232 -8.79 -27.08 8.48
CA ILE A 232 -9.62 -27.74 9.52
C ILE A 232 -10.56 -28.72 8.85
N ASP A 233 -11.16 -28.31 7.72
CA ASP A 233 -12.03 -29.06 6.87
C ASP A 233 -12.00 -28.46 5.44
N PRO A 234 -12.72 -28.99 4.43
CA PRO A 234 -12.69 -28.44 3.07
C PRO A 234 -13.13 -26.97 2.93
N VAL A 235 -13.60 -26.32 4.00
CA VAL A 235 -14.14 -24.97 3.96
C VAL A 235 -13.40 -24.01 4.88
N ARG A 236 -12.80 -24.50 5.98
CA ARG A 236 -12.21 -23.67 7.03
C ARG A 236 -10.74 -23.97 7.22
N VAL A 237 -9.96 -22.91 7.45
CA VAL A 237 -8.52 -22.97 7.65
C VAL A 237 -8.09 -22.19 8.89
N ILE A 238 -6.94 -22.56 9.45
CA ILE A 238 -6.15 -21.71 10.37
C ILE A 238 -5.11 -21.01 9.52
N ALA A 239 -4.99 -19.68 9.66
CA ALA A 239 -4.03 -18.90 8.91
C ALA A 239 -3.60 -17.66 9.68
N ASN A 240 -2.37 -17.21 9.45
CA ASN A 240 -1.87 -15.93 9.91
C ASN A 240 -2.32 -14.81 8.95
N ARG A 241 -2.51 -13.60 9.47
CA ARG A 241 -2.77 -12.43 8.62
C ARG A 241 -1.47 -12.01 7.95
N SER A 242 -1.35 -12.24 6.65
CA SER A 242 -0.22 -11.77 5.84
C SER A 242 -0.70 -11.44 4.44
N SER A 243 -0.28 -10.30 3.92
CA SER A 243 -0.58 -9.88 2.54
C SER A 243 0.44 -10.39 1.52
N GLY A 244 1.58 -10.92 1.97
CA GLY A 244 2.71 -11.31 1.10
C GLY A 244 3.52 -10.16 0.50
N LYS A 245 3.04 -8.91 0.58
CA LYS A 245 3.63 -7.74 -0.10
C LYS A 245 5.13 -7.56 0.13
N GLN A 246 5.61 -7.75 1.38
CA GLN A 246 7.04 -7.58 1.69
C GLN A 246 7.90 -8.60 0.97
N GLY A 247 7.54 -9.88 1.00
CA GLY A 247 8.30 -10.94 0.31
C GLY A 247 8.28 -10.78 -1.21
N PHE A 248 7.14 -10.37 -1.79
CA PHE A 248 7.04 -10.08 -3.22
C PHE A 248 7.89 -8.88 -3.63
N ALA A 249 7.93 -7.82 -2.82
CA ALA A 249 8.81 -6.66 -3.06
C ALA A 249 10.30 -7.04 -2.99
N ILE A 250 10.69 -7.90 -2.04
CA ILE A 250 12.06 -8.41 -1.92
C ILE A 250 12.43 -9.26 -3.14
N ALA A 251 11.53 -10.17 -3.57
CA ALA A 251 11.75 -10.99 -4.75
C ALA A 251 11.91 -10.13 -6.03
N ALA A 252 11.09 -9.08 -6.17
CA ALA A 252 11.20 -8.12 -7.26
C ALA A 252 12.54 -7.36 -7.24
N ALA A 253 12.96 -6.85 -6.09
CA ALA A 253 14.21 -6.12 -5.93
C ALA A 253 15.43 -7.02 -6.21
N ALA A 254 15.42 -8.26 -5.73
CA ALA A 254 16.49 -9.23 -5.99
C ALA A 254 16.59 -9.60 -7.48
N ALA A 255 15.46 -9.78 -8.17
CA ALA A 255 15.42 -10.02 -9.61
C ALA A 255 15.94 -8.82 -10.42
N GLN A 256 15.59 -7.59 -10.01
CA GLN A 256 16.11 -6.34 -10.59
C GLN A 256 17.63 -6.18 -10.39
N ALA A 257 18.16 -6.71 -9.29
CA ALA A 257 19.60 -6.77 -9.04
C ALA A 257 20.32 -7.93 -9.77
N GLY A 258 19.63 -8.66 -10.65
CA GLY A 258 20.21 -9.68 -11.53
C GLY A 258 20.24 -11.10 -10.95
N ALA A 259 19.65 -11.35 -9.78
CA ALA A 259 19.58 -12.67 -9.18
C ALA A 259 18.63 -13.62 -9.93
N ARG A 260 18.92 -14.92 -9.91
CA ARG A 260 17.93 -15.96 -10.15
C ARG A 260 17.07 -16.09 -8.89
N VAL A 261 15.79 -15.75 -8.97
CA VAL A 261 14.90 -15.74 -7.81
C VAL A 261 13.86 -16.85 -7.87
N THR A 262 13.77 -17.64 -6.81
CA THR A 262 12.68 -18.58 -6.55
C THR A 262 11.82 -18.03 -5.41
N LEU A 263 10.56 -17.71 -5.72
CA LEU A 263 9.57 -17.22 -4.75
C LEU A 263 8.57 -18.32 -4.42
N ILE A 264 8.58 -18.81 -3.19
CA ILE A 264 7.60 -19.76 -2.67
C ILE A 264 6.50 -18.96 -1.97
N ALA A 265 5.32 -18.97 -2.55
CA ALA A 265 4.21 -18.13 -2.13
C ALA A 265 3.07 -18.93 -1.53
N GLY A 266 2.69 -18.63 -0.29
CA GLY A 266 1.41 -19.04 0.27
C GLY A 266 0.24 -18.33 -0.42
N PRO A 267 -1.03 -18.64 -0.05
CA PRO A 267 -2.22 -18.13 -0.74
C PRO A 267 -2.32 -16.60 -0.70
N VAL A 268 -1.96 -15.95 -1.80
CA VAL A 268 -2.07 -14.50 -2.01
C VAL A 268 -2.44 -14.18 -3.46
N SER A 269 -3.20 -13.10 -3.67
CA SER A 269 -3.63 -12.64 -5.00
C SER A 269 -2.66 -11.63 -5.64
N LEU A 270 -1.36 -11.67 -5.29
CA LEU A 270 -0.37 -10.77 -5.85
C LEU A 270 0.15 -11.31 -7.20
N PRO A 271 0.37 -10.45 -8.20
CA PRO A 271 0.98 -10.86 -9.45
C PRO A 271 2.44 -11.25 -9.23
N THR A 272 2.92 -12.22 -10.00
CA THR A 272 4.33 -12.62 -9.96
C THR A 272 5.23 -11.49 -10.51
N PRO A 273 6.25 -11.05 -9.78
CA PRO A 273 7.18 -10.05 -10.29
C PRO A 273 7.96 -10.55 -11.52
N GLY A 274 8.33 -9.62 -12.42
CA GLY A 274 9.11 -9.96 -13.59
C GLY A 274 10.47 -10.58 -13.23
N GLY A 275 10.86 -11.63 -13.93
CA GLY A 275 12.14 -12.33 -13.70
C GLY A 275 12.16 -13.28 -12.49
N VAL A 276 11.01 -13.53 -11.85
CA VAL A 276 10.89 -14.38 -10.66
C VAL A 276 10.20 -15.69 -11.04
N ALA A 277 10.79 -16.82 -10.64
CA ALA A 277 10.14 -18.14 -10.68
C ALA A 277 9.28 -18.31 -9.42
N ARG A 278 7.95 -18.45 -9.58
CA ARG A 278 7.00 -18.60 -8.46
C ARG A 278 6.56 -20.03 -8.32
N ILE A 279 6.50 -20.51 -7.06
CA ILE A 279 5.93 -21.78 -6.65
C ILE A 279 4.81 -21.47 -5.66
N ASP A 280 3.58 -21.83 -6.00
CA ASP A 280 2.44 -21.65 -5.10
C ASP A 280 2.30 -22.86 -4.19
N VAL A 281 2.08 -22.60 -2.91
CA VAL A 281 1.87 -23.61 -1.85
C VAL A 281 0.69 -23.18 -0.97
N GLU A 282 0.11 -24.10 -0.24
CA GLU A 282 -1.02 -23.82 0.64
C GLU A 282 -0.63 -23.95 2.12
N THR A 283 0.01 -25.07 2.50
CA THR A 283 0.31 -25.41 3.89
C THR A 283 1.77 -25.16 4.26
N ALA A 284 2.05 -25.10 5.56
CA ALA A 284 3.42 -25.02 6.08
C ALA A 284 4.30 -26.21 5.65
N GLN A 285 3.71 -27.40 5.57
CA GLN A 285 4.44 -28.58 5.10
C GLN A 285 4.81 -28.45 3.63
N GLN A 286 3.87 -28.04 2.77
CA GLN A 286 4.15 -27.80 1.34
C GLN A 286 5.21 -26.69 1.15
N MET A 287 5.19 -25.65 1.99
CA MET A 287 6.20 -24.60 1.95
C MET A 287 7.57 -25.14 2.36
N ALA A 288 7.66 -25.97 3.39
CA ALA A 288 8.90 -26.61 3.80
C ALA A 288 9.46 -27.51 2.69
N ASP A 289 8.62 -28.35 2.09
CA ASP A 289 9.01 -29.24 0.99
C ASP A 289 9.47 -28.45 -0.24
N ALA A 290 8.80 -27.36 -0.57
CA ALA A 290 9.18 -26.49 -1.68
C ALA A 290 10.51 -25.74 -1.42
N VAL A 291 10.77 -25.34 -0.18
CA VAL A 291 12.07 -24.76 0.24
C VAL A 291 13.19 -25.76 0.08
N GLU A 292 13.01 -26.98 0.57
CA GLU A 292 13.97 -28.09 0.43
C GLU A 292 14.30 -28.38 -1.04
N ASN A 293 13.27 -28.50 -1.88
CA ASN A 293 13.42 -28.77 -3.31
C ASN A 293 14.05 -27.60 -4.10
N ALA A 294 14.08 -26.39 -3.56
CA ALA A 294 14.70 -25.23 -4.19
C ALA A 294 16.16 -25.03 -3.82
N LEU A 295 16.73 -25.85 -2.93
CA LEU A 295 18.16 -25.84 -2.62
C LEU A 295 18.98 -26.48 -3.74
N PRO A 296 20.28 -26.15 -3.91
CA PRO A 296 20.99 -25.13 -3.14
C PRO A 296 20.65 -23.70 -3.55
N ALA A 297 20.71 -22.78 -2.59
CA ALA A 297 20.56 -21.34 -2.80
C ALA A 297 21.72 -20.59 -2.12
N ASP A 298 22.15 -19.46 -2.69
CA ASP A 298 23.16 -18.59 -2.07
C ASP A 298 22.60 -17.85 -0.86
N VAL A 299 21.35 -17.38 -0.98
CA VAL A 299 20.63 -16.65 0.07
C VAL A 299 19.21 -17.21 0.21
N ALA A 300 18.76 -17.39 1.43
CA ALA A 300 17.35 -17.65 1.73
C ALA A 300 16.76 -16.55 2.62
N ILE A 301 15.62 -16.00 2.22
CA ILE A 301 14.91 -14.92 2.89
C ILE A 301 13.51 -15.42 3.26
N LEU A 302 13.30 -15.76 4.53
CA LEU A 302 12.06 -16.34 5.01
C LEU A 302 11.14 -15.27 5.56
N VAL A 303 10.24 -14.76 4.70
CA VAL A 303 9.30 -13.66 4.98
C VAL A 303 7.89 -14.16 5.25
N ALA A 304 7.57 -15.39 4.85
CA ALA A 304 6.24 -15.98 5.00
C ALA A 304 5.77 -15.99 6.46
N ALA A 305 4.51 -15.70 6.67
CA ALA A 305 3.82 -15.85 7.96
C ALA A 305 3.27 -17.28 8.09
N VAL A 306 4.16 -18.21 8.37
CA VAL A 306 3.84 -19.63 8.55
C VAL A 306 3.04 -19.81 9.83
N ALA A 307 1.94 -20.57 9.78
CA ALA A 307 1.17 -20.91 10.97
C ALA A 307 1.98 -21.85 11.87
N ASP A 308 2.10 -21.54 13.15
CA ASP A 308 2.84 -22.36 14.13
C ASP A 308 2.18 -23.72 14.38
N TRP A 309 0.87 -23.80 14.19
CA TRP A 309 0.04 -24.94 14.54
C TRP A 309 -0.83 -25.39 13.37
N LYS A 310 -1.03 -26.68 13.26
CA LYS A 310 -2.02 -27.34 12.40
C LYS A 310 -2.91 -28.27 13.21
N VAL A 311 -4.01 -28.70 12.60
CA VAL A 311 -4.90 -29.74 13.12
C VAL A 311 -5.01 -30.86 12.11
N GLU A 312 -5.47 -32.05 12.56
CA GLU A 312 -5.85 -33.12 11.65
C GLU A 312 -7.12 -32.68 10.87
N ALA A 313 -6.98 -32.54 9.56
CA ALA A 313 -8.05 -32.05 8.71
C ALA A 313 -9.16 -33.07 8.54
N SER A 314 -10.40 -32.68 8.75
CA SER A 314 -11.56 -33.49 8.42
C SER A 314 -11.75 -33.56 6.89
N SER A 315 -12.02 -34.76 6.35
CA SER A 315 -12.33 -34.93 4.93
C SER A 315 -13.68 -34.34 4.50
N SER A 316 -14.55 -34.03 5.46
CA SER A 316 -15.87 -33.43 5.23
C SER A 316 -16.10 -32.22 6.09
N LYS A 317 -16.95 -31.28 5.61
CA LYS A 317 -17.33 -30.09 6.37
C LYS A 317 -17.95 -30.46 7.72
N LEU A 318 -17.34 -30.03 8.81
CA LEU A 318 -17.86 -30.21 10.16
C LEU A 318 -19.17 -29.43 10.33
N LYS A 319 -20.23 -30.12 10.78
CA LYS A 319 -21.57 -29.52 10.90
C LYS A 319 -21.78 -28.91 12.30
N LYS A 320 -22.52 -27.80 12.35
CA LYS A 320 -22.90 -27.16 13.61
C LYS A 320 -23.77 -28.06 14.50
N SER A 321 -24.53 -28.98 13.89
CA SER A 321 -25.37 -29.96 14.62
C SER A 321 -24.57 -30.91 15.49
N ASP A 322 -23.29 -31.13 15.17
CA ASP A 322 -22.43 -32.09 15.86
C ASP A 322 -21.70 -31.46 17.06
N GLY A 323 -22.04 -30.20 17.38
CA GLY A 323 -21.41 -29.40 18.42
C GLY A 323 -20.10 -28.71 17.96
N PRO A 324 -19.43 -27.97 18.85
CA PRO A 324 -18.13 -27.37 18.55
C PRO A 324 -17.07 -28.47 18.36
N PRO A 325 -16.27 -28.42 17.28
CA PRO A 325 -15.24 -29.44 17.05
C PRO A 325 -14.13 -29.33 18.12
N ALA A 326 -13.66 -30.46 18.62
CA ALA A 326 -12.42 -30.54 19.38
C ALA A 326 -11.25 -30.47 18.40
N LEU A 327 -10.48 -29.41 18.42
CA LEU A 327 -9.31 -29.22 17.57
C LEU A 327 -8.04 -29.61 18.35
N ASN A 328 -7.39 -30.68 17.95
CA ASN A 328 -6.11 -31.10 18.53
C ASN A 328 -4.97 -30.44 17.73
N PHE A 329 -4.33 -29.44 18.31
CA PHE A 329 -3.23 -28.71 17.70
C PHE A 329 -1.93 -29.52 17.74
N THR A 330 -1.24 -29.58 16.63
CA THR A 330 0.11 -30.13 16.50
C THR A 330 1.02 -29.08 15.85
N PRO A 331 2.33 -29.03 16.20
CA PRO A 331 3.24 -28.04 15.64
C PRO A 331 3.47 -28.28 14.15
N ASN A 332 3.60 -27.18 13.41
CA ASN A 332 4.07 -27.16 12.03
C ASN A 332 5.62 -27.21 11.95
N PRO A 333 6.19 -27.53 10.78
CA PRO A 333 7.64 -27.48 10.60
C PRO A 333 8.17 -26.05 10.76
N ASP A 334 9.23 -25.90 11.54
CA ASP A 334 9.95 -24.63 11.68
C ASP A 334 11.01 -24.51 10.57
N ILE A 335 10.62 -23.94 9.44
CA ILE A 335 11.42 -23.89 8.22
C ILE A 335 12.75 -23.16 8.46
N LEU A 336 12.76 -22.07 9.26
CA LEU A 336 13.97 -21.33 9.56
C LEU A 336 14.96 -22.18 10.40
N ALA A 337 14.46 -22.89 11.41
CA ALA A 337 15.29 -23.77 12.23
C ALA A 337 15.81 -24.99 11.43
N ILE A 338 15.01 -25.54 10.52
CA ILE A 338 15.39 -26.63 9.63
C ILE A 338 16.53 -26.15 8.72
N LEU A 339 16.38 -25.02 8.02
CA LEU A 339 17.41 -24.47 7.15
C LEU A 339 18.69 -24.09 7.91
N GLY A 340 18.57 -23.57 9.13
CA GLY A 340 19.72 -23.21 9.97
C GLY A 340 20.65 -24.37 10.29
N GLN A 341 20.17 -25.62 10.15
CA GLN A 341 20.92 -26.86 10.42
C GLN A 341 21.06 -27.75 9.17
N HIS A 342 20.59 -27.28 8.01
CA HIS A 342 20.58 -28.06 6.79
C HIS A 342 22.01 -28.27 6.23
N PRO A 343 22.34 -29.45 5.66
CA PRO A 343 23.65 -29.68 5.02
C PRO A 343 23.95 -28.67 3.90
N ASP A 344 22.93 -28.36 3.07
CA ASP A 344 23.01 -27.36 1.99
C ASP A 344 22.46 -26.00 2.44
N ARG A 345 22.74 -25.63 3.72
CA ARG A 345 22.35 -24.34 4.29
C ARG A 345 22.85 -23.19 3.39
N PRO A 346 21.98 -22.23 3.01
CA PRO A 346 22.41 -21.03 2.28
C PRO A 346 23.54 -20.28 2.99
N ARG A 347 24.46 -19.68 2.20
CA ARG A 347 25.55 -18.85 2.75
C ARG A 347 25.01 -17.74 3.65
N LEU A 348 23.86 -17.16 3.29
CA LEU A 348 23.17 -16.14 4.08
C LEU A 348 21.70 -16.56 4.30
N LEU A 349 21.35 -16.78 5.57
CA LEU A 349 20.01 -17.16 5.99
C LEU A 349 19.36 -16.02 6.77
N ILE A 350 18.26 -15.48 6.22
CA ILE A 350 17.54 -14.31 6.75
C ILE A 350 16.15 -14.73 7.17
N GLY A 351 15.80 -14.53 8.44
CA GLY A 351 14.44 -14.71 8.95
C GLY A 351 13.74 -13.38 9.17
N PHE A 352 12.41 -13.40 9.15
CA PHE A 352 11.57 -12.26 9.55
C PHE A 352 10.94 -12.53 10.91
N ALA A 353 10.77 -11.47 11.72
CA ALA A 353 10.06 -11.48 12.98
C ALA A 353 9.05 -10.33 12.99
N ALA A 354 7.77 -10.64 13.24
CA ALA A 354 6.71 -9.68 13.45
C ALA A 354 6.34 -9.71 14.93
N GLU A 355 6.71 -8.67 15.66
CA GLU A 355 6.57 -8.61 17.12
C GLU A 355 5.72 -7.41 17.54
N THR A 356 4.99 -7.54 18.64
CA THR A 356 4.17 -6.47 19.21
C THR A 356 4.82 -5.80 20.43
N HIS A 357 5.83 -6.41 21.00
CA HIS A 357 6.61 -5.92 22.15
C HIS A 357 7.99 -6.56 22.17
N GLU A 358 8.95 -5.89 22.80
CA GLU A 358 10.33 -6.37 22.94
C GLU A 358 10.98 -6.84 21.62
N VAL A 359 10.69 -6.09 20.54
CA VAL A 359 10.99 -6.46 19.15
C VAL A 359 12.45 -6.91 18.97
N VAL A 360 13.42 -6.13 19.46
CA VAL A 360 14.85 -6.42 19.33
C VAL A 360 15.25 -7.64 20.16
N THR A 361 14.80 -7.72 21.41
CA THR A 361 15.13 -8.84 22.32
C THR A 361 14.63 -10.17 21.77
N ASN A 362 13.39 -10.19 21.25
CA ASN A 362 12.80 -11.37 20.64
C ASN A 362 13.55 -11.77 19.34
N ALA A 363 13.91 -10.79 18.53
CA ALA A 363 14.68 -11.03 17.31
C ALA A 363 16.09 -11.59 17.59
N GLU A 364 16.79 -11.10 18.61
CA GLU A 364 18.07 -11.65 19.03
C GLU A 364 17.95 -13.10 19.54
N ALA A 365 16.91 -13.40 20.32
CA ALA A 365 16.65 -14.77 20.76
C ALA A 365 16.36 -15.69 19.56
N LYS A 366 15.58 -15.22 18.58
CA LYS A 366 15.27 -15.93 17.34
C LYS A 366 16.52 -16.15 16.49
N LEU A 367 17.38 -15.14 16.33
CA LEU A 367 18.65 -15.25 15.62
C LEU A 367 19.49 -16.44 16.14
N ARG A 368 19.69 -16.48 17.46
CA ARG A 368 20.46 -17.52 18.12
C ARG A 368 19.81 -18.91 18.04
N SER A 369 18.51 -18.99 18.36
CA SER A 369 17.79 -20.27 18.44
C SER A 369 17.61 -20.94 17.08
N LYS A 370 17.44 -20.13 16.00
CA LYS A 370 17.22 -20.63 14.64
C LYS A 370 18.52 -20.74 13.84
N LYS A 371 19.66 -20.30 14.39
CA LYS A 371 20.96 -20.23 13.69
C LYS A 371 20.88 -19.45 12.38
N ALA A 372 20.07 -18.40 12.35
CA ALA A 372 20.01 -17.47 11.22
C ALA A 372 21.19 -16.51 11.27
N ASP A 373 21.57 -15.95 10.13
CA ASP A 373 22.61 -14.91 10.08
C ASP A 373 22.02 -13.54 10.38
N TRP A 374 20.79 -13.29 9.87
CA TRP A 374 20.06 -12.06 10.10
C TRP A 374 18.61 -12.32 10.49
N ILE A 375 18.05 -11.46 11.34
CA ILE A 375 16.61 -11.34 11.58
C ILE A 375 16.18 -9.93 11.23
N VAL A 376 15.24 -9.82 10.31
CA VAL A 376 14.53 -8.57 9.98
C VAL A 376 13.30 -8.50 10.87
N ALA A 377 13.38 -7.70 11.92
CA ALA A 377 12.31 -7.55 12.88
C ALA A 377 11.47 -6.30 12.57
N ASN A 378 10.16 -6.43 12.57
CA ASN A 378 9.24 -5.32 12.42
C ASN A 378 8.25 -5.26 13.58
N ASP A 379 8.02 -4.05 14.07
CA ASP A 379 6.98 -3.76 15.06
C ASP A 379 5.61 -3.77 14.36
N VAL A 380 4.76 -4.69 14.77
CA VAL A 380 3.39 -4.84 14.26
C VAL A 380 2.33 -4.47 15.31
N SER A 381 2.71 -3.73 16.34
CA SER A 381 1.79 -3.27 17.40
C SER A 381 0.72 -2.28 16.93
N GLY A 382 0.86 -1.71 15.71
CA GLY A 382 -0.13 -0.86 15.05
C GLY A 382 -0.81 -1.55 13.87
N ASP A 383 -1.40 -0.76 12.98
CA ASP A 383 -2.10 -1.24 11.75
C ASP A 383 -1.10 -1.61 10.62
N VAL A 384 0.03 -2.25 10.98
CA VAL A 384 1.16 -2.56 10.09
C VAL A 384 0.94 -3.84 9.29
N MET A 385 0.17 -4.80 9.84
CA MET A 385 -0.14 -6.06 9.15
C MET A 385 -1.04 -5.81 7.94
N GLY A 386 -0.42 -5.77 6.75
CA GLY A 386 -1.12 -5.45 5.50
C GLY A 386 -0.93 -4.00 5.01
N GLY A 387 -0.39 -3.11 5.82
CA GLY A 387 -0.02 -1.74 5.45
C GLY A 387 1.03 -1.67 4.34
N SER A 388 1.31 -0.46 3.83
CA SER A 388 2.32 -0.19 2.79
C SER A 388 3.70 0.17 3.35
N HIS A 389 3.82 0.50 4.63
CA HIS A 389 5.05 0.93 5.30
C HIS A 389 5.48 -0.07 6.38
N ASN A 390 6.77 -0.11 6.64
CA ASN A 390 7.37 -0.87 7.73
C ASN A 390 8.48 -0.07 8.40
N ARG A 391 8.60 -0.23 9.73
CA ARG A 391 9.80 0.13 10.49
C ARG A 391 10.56 -1.14 10.81
N ILE A 392 11.83 -1.18 10.45
CA ILE A 392 12.66 -2.40 10.51
C ILE A 392 13.81 -2.22 11.49
N HIS A 393 14.08 -3.28 12.23
CA HIS A 393 15.34 -3.49 12.98
C HIS A 393 16.04 -4.69 12.34
N LEU A 394 17.18 -4.46 11.70
CA LEU A 394 18.02 -5.55 11.18
C LEU A 394 18.95 -6.03 12.29
N VAL A 395 18.69 -7.22 12.80
CA VAL A 395 19.47 -7.86 13.86
C VAL A 395 20.44 -8.86 13.25
N THR A 396 21.72 -8.68 13.52
CA THR A 396 22.82 -9.52 13.02
C THR A 396 23.71 -9.98 14.17
N GLY A 397 24.68 -10.85 13.91
CA GLY A 397 25.69 -11.23 14.89
C GLY A 397 26.59 -10.06 15.34
N ASN A 398 26.63 -8.95 14.60
CA ASN A 398 27.44 -7.78 14.86
C ASN A 398 26.68 -6.64 15.57
N GLY A 399 25.39 -6.78 15.76
CA GLY A 399 24.52 -5.77 16.39
C GLY A 399 23.21 -5.53 15.68
N VAL A 400 22.58 -4.40 16.02
CA VAL A 400 21.27 -4.00 15.50
C VAL A 400 21.40 -2.73 14.67
N GLU A 401 20.85 -2.75 13.47
CA GLU A 401 20.72 -1.58 12.58
C GLU A 401 19.25 -1.13 12.58
N ASP A 402 18.98 0.10 13.00
CA ASP A 402 17.64 0.67 13.00
C ASP A 402 17.39 1.38 11.67
N TRP A 403 16.36 0.94 10.94
CA TRP A 403 15.96 1.56 9.71
C TRP A 403 14.73 2.44 9.92
N PRO A 404 14.68 3.64 9.33
CA PRO A 404 13.51 4.51 9.43
C PRO A 404 12.28 3.84 8.81
N GLU A 405 11.11 4.31 9.21
CA GLU A 405 9.86 3.87 8.57
C GLU A 405 9.89 4.22 7.08
N ALA A 406 9.67 3.23 6.24
CA ALA A 406 9.73 3.35 4.79
C ALA A 406 8.69 2.46 4.10
N ALA A 407 8.43 2.73 2.82
CA ALA A 407 7.60 1.88 1.99
C ALA A 407 8.22 0.46 1.86
N LYS A 408 7.38 -0.56 1.75
CA LYS A 408 7.84 -1.97 1.66
C LYS A 408 8.79 -2.22 0.49
N GLU A 409 8.60 -1.51 -0.59
CA GLU A 409 9.47 -1.55 -1.78
C GLU A 409 10.84 -0.92 -1.50
N GLU A 410 10.89 0.13 -0.68
CA GLU A 410 12.14 0.79 -0.26
C GLU A 410 12.89 -0.08 0.74
N VAL A 411 12.20 -0.64 1.73
CA VAL A 411 12.75 -1.65 2.64
C VAL A 411 13.32 -2.83 1.87
N ALA A 412 12.62 -3.31 0.83
CA ALA A 412 13.08 -4.42 -0.01
C ALA A 412 14.37 -4.07 -0.76
N ARG A 413 14.46 -2.89 -1.36
CA ARG A 413 15.69 -2.42 -2.03
C ARG A 413 16.85 -2.31 -1.04
N HIS A 414 16.62 -1.68 0.10
CA HIS A 414 17.62 -1.52 1.15
C HIS A 414 18.16 -2.88 1.66
N LEU A 415 17.26 -3.85 1.85
CA LEU A 415 17.67 -5.21 2.24
C LEU A 415 18.51 -5.87 1.15
N VAL A 416 18.12 -5.74 -0.12
CA VAL A 416 18.90 -6.31 -1.24
C VAL A 416 20.26 -5.63 -1.37
N ASP A 417 20.36 -4.30 -1.22
CA ASP A 417 21.63 -3.58 -1.22
C ASP A 417 22.55 -4.07 -0.06
N ARG A 418 21.97 -4.32 1.12
CA ARG A 418 22.72 -4.85 2.27
C ARG A 418 23.18 -6.28 2.05
N ILE A 419 22.35 -7.11 1.39
CA ILE A 419 22.71 -8.48 0.98
C ILE A 419 23.88 -8.44 -0.01
N ILE A 420 23.84 -7.58 -1.02
CA ILE A 420 24.93 -7.42 -2.00
C ILE A 420 26.26 -7.13 -1.29
N GLN A 421 26.26 -6.21 -0.31
CA GLN A 421 27.46 -5.88 0.48
C GLN A 421 28.01 -7.07 1.27
N GLU A 422 27.15 -7.97 1.72
CA GLU A 422 27.53 -9.12 2.55
C GLU A 422 28.06 -10.31 1.74
N ILE A 423 27.54 -10.52 0.51
CA ILE A 423 27.89 -11.69 -0.30
C ILE A 423 28.80 -11.38 -1.49
N ALA A 424 29.17 -10.10 -1.67
CA ALA A 424 30.09 -9.63 -2.71
C ALA A 424 31.49 -10.27 -2.65
#